data_e26c399465b15471400ad0f1be791bee
#
_entry.id   e26c399465b15471400ad0f1be791bee
#
_cell.length_a   1.000
_cell.length_b   1.000
_cell.length_c   1.000
_cell.angle_alpha   90.00
_cell.angle_beta   90.00
_cell.angle_gamma   90.00
#
_symmetry.space_group_name_H-M   'P 1'
#
loop_
_entity.id
_entity.type
_entity.pdbx_description
1 polymer ?
#
loop_
_entity_poly.entity_id
_entity_poly.type
_entity_poly.pdbx_seq_one_letter_code
_entity_poly.pdbx_strand_id
1 'polypeptide(L)'
;MSRSLRGAWKLWGSWCAVIAYAGFLAYMSLRQFGDSPIERAIDGVGRAYFHLPAYAGLAGLLTLVMPSSGARGRRVGIAFLAATAYGWLLEAAQIAAPTRSFNLRGLAFDAAGAAAGATAAFVFLVLREKKSRRGS
;
A
#
# COMPACT_ATOMS: atom_id res chain seq x y z
N MET A 1 -2.38 24.40 -23.43
CA MET A 1 -1.69 23.30 -22.70
C MET A 1 -2.01 22.00 -23.39
N SER A 2 -1.02 21.36 -24.01
CA SER A 2 -1.20 20.16 -24.86
C SER A 2 -1.75 18.97 -24.04
N ARG A 3 -2.48 18.05 -24.74
CA ARG A 3 -3.02 16.82 -24.12
C ARG A 3 -1.93 15.97 -23.44
N SER A 4 -0.71 15.98 -23.97
CA SER A 4 0.45 15.27 -23.43
C SER A 4 0.89 15.80 -22.06
N LEU A 5 0.92 17.11 -21.86
CA LEU A 5 1.29 17.71 -20.59
C LEU A 5 0.28 17.37 -19.50
N ARG A 6 -1.02 17.43 -19.79
CA ARG A 6 -2.07 17.03 -18.83
C ARG A 6 -1.99 15.58 -18.41
N GLY A 7 -1.59 14.68 -19.31
CA GLY A 7 -1.34 13.28 -19.00
C GLY A 7 -0.15 13.09 -18.04
N ALA A 8 0.95 13.78 -18.31
CA ALA A 8 2.15 13.74 -17.47
C ALA A 8 1.87 14.25 -16.05
N TRP A 9 1.21 15.39 -15.90
CA TRP A 9 0.88 15.93 -14.56
C TRP A 9 -0.02 14.99 -13.74
N LYS A 10 -0.99 14.32 -14.36
CA LYS A 10 -1.82 13.32 -13.67
C LYS A 10 -0.99 12.12 -13.20
N LEU A 11 -0.08 11.63 -14.02
CA LEU A 11 0.84 10.54 -13.64
C LEU A 11 1.74 10.94 -12.46
N TRP A 12 2.37 12.10 -12.54
CA TRP A 12 3.21 12.62 -11.46
C TRP A 12 2.44 12.79 -10.15
N GLY A 13 1.25 13.40 -10.20
CA GLY A 13 0.40 13.57 -9.01
C GLY A 13 0.01 12.23 -8.36
N SER A 14 -0.26 11.21 -9.17
CA SER A 14 -0.59 9.89 -8.66
C SER A 14 0.61 9.20 -8.00
N TRP A 15 1.82 9.33 -8.55
CA TRP A 15 3.03 8.79 -7.93
C TRP A 15 3.42 9.55 -6.66
N CYS A 16 3.20 10.87 -6.62
CA CYS A 16 3.36 11.64 -5.38
C CYS A 16 2.49 11.10 -4.25
N ALA A 17 1.23 10.72 -4.53
CA ALA A 17 0.36 10.11 -3.54
C ALA A 17 0.90 8.76 -3.03
N VAL A 18 1.43 7.90 -3.90
CA VAL A 18 2.07 6.64 -3.51
C VAL A 18 3.28 6.90 -2.61
N ILE A 19 4.16 7.83 -3.02
CA ILE A 19 5.38 8.16 -2.25
C ILE A 19 5.02 8.75 -0.89
N ALA A 20 4.07 9.69 -0.84
CA ALA A 20 3.61 10.29 0.40
C ALA A 20 2.99 9.24 1.35
N TYR A 21 2.19 8.31 0.81
CA TYR A 21 1.60 7.24 1.59
C TYR A 21 2.65 6.25 2.10
N ALA A 22 3.59 5.84 1.25
CA ALA A 22 4.71 5.00 1.67
C ALA A 22 5.58 5.68 2.75
N GLY A 23 5.89 6.96 2.57
CA GLY A 23 6.61 7.76 3.58
C GLY A 23 5.84 7.85 4.91
N PHE A 24 4.52 8.00 4.86
CA PHE A 24 3.68 7.96 6.04
C PHE A 24 3.74 6.59 6.75
N LEU A 25 3.68 5.48 6.00
CA LEU A 25 3.82 4.14 6.56
C LEU A 25 5.20 3.93 7.19
N ALA A 26 6.27 4.40 6.53
CA ALA A 26 7.62 4.36 7.10
C ALA A 26 7.71 5.13 8.40
N TYR A 27 7.18 6.36 8.42
CA TYR A 27 7.15 7.18 9.63
C TYR A 27 6.40 6.48 10.77
N MET A 28 5.20 5.98 10.50
CA MET A 28 4.39 5.27 11.50
C MET A 28 5.03 3.98 11.97
N SER A 29 5.71 3.26 11.06
CA SER A 29 6.39 2.00 11.37
C SER A 29 7.65 2.20 12.19
N LEU A 30 8.45 3.22 11.88
CA LEU A 30 9.74 3.49 12.53
C LEU A 30 9.62 4.37 13.79
N ARG A 31 8.50 5.08 13.95
CA ARG A 31 8.24 5.88 15.14
C ARG A 31 8.22 4.98 16.37
N GLN A 32 9.01 5.36 17.37
CA GLN A 32 8.90 4.78 18.71
C GLN A 32 7.63 5.34 19.36
N PHE A 33 6.66 4.47 19.62
CA PHE A 33 5.49 4.83 20.41
C PHE A 33 5.91 4.91 21.88
N GLY A 34 5.58 6.02 22.53
CA GLY A 34 5.83 6.24 23.94
C GLY A 34 4.74 5.56 24.81
N ASP A 35 4.77 5.85 26.12
CA ASP A 35 3.84 5.26 27.10
C ASP A 35 2.49 5.99 27.19
N SER A 36 2.04 6.66 26.11
CA SER A 36 0.74 7.33 26.14
C SER A 36 -0.41 6.32 26.25
N PRO A 37 -1.56 6.69 26.89
CA PRO A 37 -2.72 5.80 26.99
C PRO A 37 -3.25 5.34 25.64
N ILE A 38 -3.18 6.19 24.62
CA ILE A 38 -3.62 5.89 23.26
C ILE A 38 -2.70 4.84 22.63
N GLU A 39 -1.39 4.98 22.80
CA GLU A 39 -0.39 4.04 22.28
C GLU A 39 -0.52 2.66 22.94
N ARG A 40 -0.78 2.61 24.24
CA ARG A 40 -1.09 1.36 24.94
C ARG A 40 -2.38 0.70 24.48
N ALA A 41 -3.42 1.49 24.15
CA ALA A 41 -4.66 0.97 23.58
C ALA A 41 -4.43 0.39 22.17
N ILE A 42 -3.61 1.03 21.34
CA ILE A 42 -3.22 0.53 20.02
C ILE A 42 -2.43 -0.77 20.14
N ASP A 43 -1.51 -0.86 21.08
CA ASP A 43 -0.77 -2.10 21.38
C ASP A 43 -1.69 -3.21 21.90
N GLY A 44 -2.70 -2.87 22.67
CA GLY A 44 -3.70 -3.82 23.21
C GLY A 44 -4.62 -4.42 22.14
N VAL A 45 -4.96 -3.66 21.09
CA VAL A 45 -5.74 -4.16 19.93
C VAL A 45 -4.86 -4.98 18.97
N GLY A 46 -3.57 -4.95 19.17
CA GLY A 46 -2.59 -5.64 18.34
C GLY A 46 -2.20 -4.82 17.11
N ARG A 47 -1.01 -4.30 17.14
CA ARG A 47 -0.37 -3.55 16.04
C ARG A 47 -0.53 -4.23 14.68
N ALA A 48 -0.52 -5.56 14.67
CA ALA A 48 -0.66 -6.37 13.48
C ALA A 48 -1.94 -6.07 12.68
N TYR A 49 -3.05 -5.75 13.34
CA TYR A 49 -4.30 -5.45 12.63
C TYR A 49 -4.24 -4.15 11.82
N PHE A 50 -3.39 -3.18 12.21
CA PHE A 50 -3.21 -1.95 11.44
C PHE A 50 -2.40 -2.16 10.15
N HIS A 51 -1.59 -3.21 10.08
CA HIS A 51 -0.84 -3.56 8.87
C HIS A 51 -1.77 -3.92 7.72
N LEU A 52 -2.84 -4.64 7.97
CA LEU A 52 -3.76 -5.09 6.92
C LEU A 52 -4.36 -3.93 6.10
N PRO A 53 -5.06 -2.92 6.68
CA PRO A 53 -5.58 -1.80 5.91
C PRO A 53 -4.48 -0.90 5.34
N ALA A 54 -3.35 -0.76 6.04
CA ALA A 54 -2.21 0.03 5.59
C ALA A 54 -1.62 -0.51 4.28
N TYR A 55 -1.34 -1.80 4.22
CA TYR A 55 -0.78 -2.42 3.02
C TYR A 55 -1.82 -2.70 1.94
N ALA A 56 -3.10 -2.85 2.29
CA ALA A 56 -4.20 -2.82 1.32
C ALA A 56 -4.26 -1.47 0.60
N GLY A 57 -4.14 -0.36 1.33
CA GLY A 57 -4.06 0.98 0.75
C GLY A 57 -2.87 1.14 -0.20
N LEU A 58 -1.68 0.72 0.23
CA LEU A 58 -0.47 0.82 -0.59
C LEU A 58 -0.56 0.01 -1.89
N ALA A 59 -0.93 -1.28 -1.79
CA ALA A 59 -1.07 -2.14 -2.96
C ALA A 59 -2.20 -1.69 -3.89
N GLY A 60 -3.31 -1.21 -3.33
CA GLY A 60 -4.41 -0.61 -4.08
C GLY A 60 -3.96 0.61 -4.87
N LEU A 61 -3.29 1.57 -4.22
CA LEU A 61 -2.74 2.76 -4.89
C LEU A 61 -1.74 2.38 -5.99
N LEU A 62 -0.79 1.48 -5.71
CA LEU A 62 0.15 0.98 -6.70
C LEU A 62 -0.57 0.38 -7.92
N THR A 63 -1.59 -0.45 -7.68
CA THR A 63 -2.39 -1.05 -8.76
C THR A 63 -3.09 0.02 -9.59
N LEU A 64 -3.59 1.10 -9.00
CA LEU A 64 -4.28 2.17 -9.72
C LEU A 64 -3.35 3.05 -10.53
N VAL A 65 -2.13 3.30 -10.02
CA VAL A 65 -1.17 4.24 -10.63
C VAL A 65 -0.34 3.60 -11.73
N MET A 66 -0.08 2.30 -11.64
CA MET A 66 0.72 1.60 -12.65
C MET A 66 0.10 1.69 -14.04
N PRO A 67 0.91 1.93 -15.10
CA PRO A 67 0.42 1.99 -16.47
C PRO A 67 -0.25 0.68 -16.90
N SER A 68 -1.28 0.79 -17.73
CA SER A 68 -2.07 -0.36 -18.23
C SER A 68 -1.37 -1.15 -19.35
N SER A 69 -0.07 -0.90 -19.59
CA SER A 69 0.72 -1.61 -20.58
C SER A 69 1.04 -3.03 -20.10
N GLY A 70 0.32 -4.02 -20.61
CA GLY A 70 0.54 -5.44 -20.32
C GLY A 70 -0.66 -6.18 -19.73
N ALA A 71 -0.47 -7.46 -19.43
CA ALA A 71 -1.50 -8.29 -18.81
C ALA A 71 -1.90 -7.72 -17.44
N ARG A 72 -3.20 -7.54 -17.21
CA ARG A 72 -3.74 -6.98 -15.97
C ARG A 72 -3.29 -7.73 -14.73
N GLY A 73 -3.16 -9.06 -14.81
CA GLY A 73 -2.66 -9.89 -13.72
C GLY A 73 -1.23 -9.54 -13.30
N ARG A 74 -0.36 -9.20 -14.27
CA ARG A 74 1.00 -8.77 -14.01
C ARG A 74 1.04 -7.49 -13.16
N ARG A 75 0.17 -6.53 -13.43
CA ARG A 75 0.05 -5.27 -12.68
C ARG A 75 -0.31 -5.53 -11.22
N VAL A 76 -1.30 -6.38 -10.98
CA VAL A 76 -1.74 -6.81 -9.64
C VAL A 76 -0.61 -7.52 -8.92
N GLY A 77 0.06 -8.46 -9.60
CA GLY A 77 1.20 -9.19 -9.03
C GLY A 77 2.36 -8.29 -8.62
N ILE A 78 2.73 -7.31 -9.48
CA ILE A 78 3.79 -6.35 -9.17
C ILE A 78 3.39 -5.47 -7.98
N ALA A 79 2.16 -4.96 -7.93
CA ALA A 79 1.69 -4.13 -6.83
C ALA A 79 1.67 -4.90 -5.50
N PHE A 80 1.21 -6.15 -5.52
CA PHE A 80 1.25 -7.05 -4.37
C PHE A 80 2.68 -7.28 -3.87
N LEU A 81 3.59 -7.68 -4.77
CA LEU A 81 4.98 -7.95 -4.42
C LEU A 81 5.70 -6.71 -3.90
N ALA A 82 5.50 -5.56 -4.54
CA ALA A 82 6.13 -4.31 -4.13
C ALA A 82 5.64 -3.86 -2.74
N ALA A 83 4.33 -3.91 -2.47
CA ALA A 83 3.79 -3.54 -1.18
C ALA A 83 4.25 -4.51 -0.07
N THR A 84 4.25 -5.82 -0.33
CA THR A 84 4.72 -6.83 0.62
C THR A 84 6.21 -6.68 0.91
N ALA A 85 7.04 -6.53 -0.13
CA ALA A 85 8.47 -6.31 0.03
C ALA A 85 8.78 -5.04 0.82
N TYR A 86 8.00 -3.97 0.59
CA TYR A 86 8.14 -2.74 1.34
C TYR A 86 7.85 -2.94 2.84
N GLY A 87 6.80 -3.70 3.20
CA GLY A 87 6.50 -4.06 4.58
C GLY A 87 7.64 -4.85 5.23
N TRP A 88 8.19 -5.81 4.52
CA TRP A 88 9.33 -6.60 5.01
C TRP A 88 10.58 -5.76 5.21
N LEU A 89 10.84 -4.79 4.34
CA LEU A 89 11.95 -3.85 4.51
C LEU A 89 11.77 -2.98 5.74
N LEU A 90 10.56 -2.50 6.01
CA LEU A 90 10.28 -1.71 7.22
C LEU A 90 10.43 -2.56 8.49
N GLU A 91 9.96 -3.81 8.49
CA GLU A 91 10.15 -4.73 9.61
C GLU A 91 11.63 -5.04 9.85
N ALA A 92 12.40 -5.26 8.77
CA ALA A 92 13.85 -5.43 8.87
C ALA A 92 14.56 -4.18 9.43
N ALA A 93 14.11 -2.98 9.03
CA ALA A 93 14.64 -1.73 9.57
C ALA A 93 14.32 -1.56 11.08
N GLN A 94 13.19 -2.11 11.55
CA GLN A 94 12.82 -2.08 12.97
C GLN A 94 13.74 -2.94 13.85
N ILE A 95 14.34 -4.01 13.30
CA ILE A 95 15.28 -4.88 14.05
C ILE A 95 16.52 -4.07 14.49
N ALA A 96 16.89 -3.02 13.76
CA ALA A 96 17.99 -2.14 14.13
C ALA A 96 17.68 -1.29 15.38
N ALA A 97 16.43 -1.23 15.84
CA ALA A 97 16.03 -0.51 17.05
C ALA A 97 16.12 -1.44 18.28
N PRO A 98 16.81 -1.03 19.38
CA PRO A 98 17.12 -1.91 20.52
C PRO A 98 15.94 -2.51 21.26
N THR A 99 14.72 -1.98 21.04
CA THR A 99 13.49 -2.35 21.78
C THR A 99 12.49 -3.16 20.96
N ARG A 100 12.83 -3.56 19.72
CA ARG A 100 11.89 -4.20 18.80
C ARG A 100 12.31 -5.62 18.45
N SER A 101 11.34 -6.54 18.51
CA SER A 101 11.46 -7.92 18.04
C SER A 101 10.80 -8.09 16.68
N PHE A 102 11.34 -8.99 15.86
CA PHE A 102 10.78 -9.36 14.57
C PHE A 102 9.36 -9.94 14.72
N ASN A 103 8.42 -9.40 13.94
CA ASN A 103 7.01 -9.77 14.06
C ASN A 103 6.48 -10.51 12.81
N LEU A 104 6.57 -11.84 12.83
CA LEU A 104 6.03 -12.68 11.75
C LEU A 104 4.54 -12.48 11.47
N ARG A 105 3.75 -12.16 12.51
CA ARG A 105 2.31 -11.86 12.31
C ARG A 105 2.13 -10.57 11.50
N GLY A 106 2.94 -9.55 11.77
CA GLY A 106 2.94 -8.31 10.98
C GLY A 106 3.17 -8.58 9.50
N LEU A 107 4.19 -9.38 9.17
CA LEU A 107 4.49 -9.77 7.78
C LEU A 107 3.33 -10.50 7.09
N ALA A 108 2.64 -11.40 7.80
CA ALA A 108 1.47 -12.10 7.27
C ALA A 108 0.31 -11.11 6.98
N PHE A 109 0.08 -10.15 7.88
CA PHE A 109 -0.94 -9.11 7.67
C PHE A 109 -0.56 -8.13 6.55
N ASP A 110 0.73 -7.81 6.35
CA ASP A 110 1.21 -7.03 5.21
C ASP A 110 0.86 -7.70 3.89
N ALA A 111 1.20 -9.00 3.77
CA ALA A 111 0.91 -9.78 2.58
C ALA A 111 -0.60 -9.93 2.33
N ALA A 112 -1.38 -10.24 3.38
CA ALA A 112 -2.83 -10.35 3.29
C ALA A 112 -3.48 -9.02 2.89
N GLY A 113 -3.05 -7.91 3.50
CA GLY A 113 -3.49 -6.57 3.16
C GLY A 113 -3.16 -6.20 1.71
N ALA A 114 -1.91 -6.43 1.30
CA ALA A 114 -1.47 -6.15 -0.06
C ALA A 114 -2.27 -6.97 -1.10
N ALA A 115 -2.54 -8.25 -0.83
CA ALA A 115 -3.37 -9.09 -1.71
C ALA A 115 -4.80 -8.55 -1.81
N ALA A 116 -5.42 -8.20 -0.69
CA ALA A 116 -6.77 -7.66 -0.64
C ALA A 116 -6.87 -6.33 -1.39
N GLY A 117 -5.95 -5.39 -1.17
CA GLY A 117 -5.94 -4.08 -1.80
C GLY A 117 -5.69 -4.14 -3.31
N ALA A 118 -4.72 -4.94 -3.74
CA ALA A 118 -4.44 -5.13 -5.16
C ALA A 118 -5.64 -5.77 -5.89
N THR A 119 -6.30 -6.76 -5.27
CA THR A 119 -7.49 -7.41 -5.82
C THR A 119 -8.68 -6.45 -5.89
N ALA A 120 -8.94 -5.69 -4.84
CA ALA A 120 -10.02 -4.70 -4.82
C ALA A 120 -9.83 -3.63 -5.91
N ALA A 121 -8.62 -3.11 -6.06
CA ALA A 121 -8.28 -2.15 -7.12
C ALA A 121 -8.45 -2.76 -8.52
N PHE A 122 -8.06 -4.02 -8.71
CA PHE A 122 -8.29 -4.75 -9.96
C PHE A 122 -9.77 -4.86 -10.31
N VAL A 123 -10.58 -5.31 -9.35
CA VAL A 123 -12.05 -5.42 -9.53
C VAL A 123 -12.64 -4.06 -9.89
N PHE A 124 -12.25 -3.01 -9.17
CA PHE A 124 -12.69 -1.64 -9.48
C PHE A 124 -12.37 -1.24 -10.93
N LEU A 125 -11.15 -1.50 -11.41
CA LEU A 125 -10.75 -1.19 -12.78
C LEU A 125 -11.57 -1.96 -13.83
N VAL A 126 -11.83 -3.24 -13.58
CA VAL A 126 -12.66 -4.09 -14.48
C VAL A 126 -14.09 -3.57 -14.55
N LEU A 127 -14.68 -3.23 -13.40
CA LEU A 127 -16.05 -2.72 -13.34
C LEU A 127 -16.19 -1.36 -14.04
N ARG A 128 -15.20 -0.47 -13.84
CA ARG A 128 -15.16 0.84 -14.48
C ARG A 128 -15.10 0.73 -16.01
N GLU A 129 -14.29 -0.19 -16.54
CA GLU A 129 -14.22 -0.42 -17.98
C GLU A 129 -15.52 -0.99 -18.57
N LYS A 130 -16.15 -1.97 -17.86
CA LYS A 130 -17.44 -2.50 -18.30
C LYS A 130 -18.51 -1.41 -18.37
N LYS A 131 -18.51 -0.49 -17.39
CA LYS A 131 -19.45 0.66 -17.38
C LYS A 131 -19.19 1.59 -18.56
N SER A 132 -17.93 1.90 -18.86
CA SER A 132 -17.56 2.75 -20.00
C SER A 132 -18.00 2.18 -21.34
N ARG A 133 -17.87 0.86 -21.54
CA ARG A 133 -18.27 0.17 -22.77
C ARG A 133 -19.79 0.06 -22.96
N ARG A 134 -20.57 0.14 -21.89
CA ARG A 134 -22.06 0.08 -21.95
C ARG A 134 -22.69 1.45 -22.21
N GLY A 135 -21.95 2.53 -22.01
CA GLY A 135 -22.44 3.90 -22.20
C GLY A 135 -22.00 4.53 -23.52
N SER A 136 -21.27 3.80 -24.39
CA SER A 136 -20.90 4.16 -25.75
C SER A 136 -21.78 3.45 -26.76
#